data_5b0d81f901a66189885b348e42ef2d50
#
_entry.id   5b0d81f901a66189885b348e42ef2d50
#
_cell.length_a   1.000
_cell.length_b   1.000
_cell.length_c   1.000
_cell.angle_alpha   90.00
_cell.angle_beta   90.00
_cell.angle_gamma   90.00
#
_symmetry.space_group_name_H-M   'P 1'
#
loop_
_entity.id
_entity.type
_entity.pdbx_description
1 polymer ?
#
loop_
_entity_poly.entity_id
_entity_poly.type
_entity_poly.pdbx_seq_one_letter_code
_entity_poly.pdbx_strand_id
1 'polypeptide(L)'
;MKTLNTILCMAAFLFGGICASAQPNCKLRPSQTLLLYPEGQNVEKGLAEAQGPLASNGNTADMESIAENGNISYMGDKARLELYFPKKPNGQMVIVCPGGGYWITSSWNEGLYVADWMLERNVTVCVVEYRMPNGNWNLPLQDIQNAFRYCRAHAQEWGVDQIGVMGFSAGGHLAATTTNLYVDDVTKPDFSVLIYPVISMDWGITHKGTRTNLIGKDEKWDNKDVTVKEYEEAQKKKEELVNRYSLDKQVTKDTPVTFIAHCTDDKTVPIENTIRYYRSLVECGVPAEVHIYPTGGHGWGFSAEKFVGKGKDRFAYARSEFEASLERWLAGIRK
;
A
#
# COMPACT_ATOMS: atom_id res chain seq x y z
N MET A 1 -10.45 -59.66 -40.56
CA MET A 1 -10.39 -59.18 -39.20
C MET A 1 -9.73 -57.80 -39.25
N LYS A 2 -10.52 -56.74 -39.20
CA LYS A 2 -10.06 -55.32 -39.25
C LYS A 2 -10.47 -54.72 -37.91
N THR A 3 -9.49 -54.38 -37.11
CA THR A 3 -9.68 -53.66 -35.84
C THR A 3 -9.82 -52.19 -36.15
N LEU A 4 -10.98 -51.67 -35.78
CA LEU A 4 -11.37 -50.25 -35.92
C LEU A 4 -10.78 -49.48 -34.72
N ASN A 5 -9.82 -48.64 -34.93
CA ASN A 5 -9.34 -47.70 -33.93
C ASN A 5 -10.29 -46.51 -33.86
N THR A 6 -11.06 -46.46 -32.81
CA THR A 6 -11.91 -45.32 -32.47
C THR A 6 -11.07 -44.28 -31.77
N ILE A 7 -10.74 -43.20 -32.46
CA ILE A 7 -10.14 -42.00 -31.89
C ILE A 7 -11.24 -41.24 -31.16
N LEU A 8 -11.18 -41.26 -29.85
CA LEU A 8 -12.06 -40.47 -28.97
C LEU A 8 -11.50 -39.05 -28.93
N CYS A 9 -12.05 -38.14 -29.75
CA CYS A 9 -11.84 -36.70 -29.56
C CYS A 9 -12.51 -36.24 -28.26
N MET A 10 -11.73 -36.11 -27.20
CA MET A 10 -12.14 -35.33 -26.04
C MET A 10 -12.16 -33.85 -26.43
N ALA A 11 -13.35 -33.33 -26.74
CA ALA A 11 -13.58 -31.90 -26.75
C ALA A 11 -13.45 -31.38 -25.31
N ALA A 12 -12.31 -30.76 -25.03
CA ALA A 12 -12.15 -29.97 -23.80
C ALA A 12 -13.10 -28.78 -23.91
N PHE A 13 -14.26 -28.89 -23.26
CA PHE A 13 -15.07 -27.72 -22.95
C PHE A 13 -14.26 -26.86 -21.96
N LEU A 14 -13.61 -25.85 -22.51
CA LEU A 14 -13.15 -24.70 -21.76
C LEU A 14 -14.42 -24.00 -21.23
N PHE A 15 -14.89 -24.42 -20.09
CA PHE A 15 -15.67 -23.57 -19.23
C PHE A 15 -14.73 -22.48 -18.74
N GLY A 16 -14.65 -21.41 -19.51
CA GLY A 16 -14.27 -20.11 -19.00
C GLY A 16 -15.33 -19.71 -17.98
N GLY A 17 -15.21 -20.23 -16.77
CA GLY A 17 -15.91 -19.71 -15.63
C GLY A 17 -15.43 -18.28 -15.45
N ILE A 18 -16.22 -17.31 -15.95
CA ILE A 18 -16.17 -15.94 -15.46
C ILE A 18 -16.52 -16.08 -13.98
N CYS A 19 -15.51 -16.17 -13.11
CA CYS A 19 -15.69 -15.97 -11.68
C CYS A 19 -16.38 -14.61 -11.58
N ALA A 20 -17.67 -14.63 -11.26
CA ALA A 20 -18.39 -13.42 -10.91
C ALA A 20 -17.76 -12.92 -9.63
N SER A 21 -16.73 -12.09 -9.75
CA SER A 21 -16.16 -11.36 -8.61
C SER A 21 -17.33 -10.68 -7.94
N ALA A 22 -17.54 -10.93 -6.65
CA ALA A 22 -18.58 -10.25 -5.89
C ALA A 22 -18.33 -8.75 -6.06
N GLN A 23 -19.20 -8.06 -6.80
CA GLN A 23 -19.03 -6.63 -7.03
C GLN A 23 -19.14 -5.90 -5.69
N PRO A 24 -18.29 -4.89 -5.42
CA PRO A 24 -18.44 -4.08 -4.23
C PRO A 24 -19.83 -3.42 -4.25
N ASN A 25 -20.41 -3.18 -3.07
CA ASN A 25 -21.63 -2.38 -2.95
C ASN A 25 -21.37 -0.89 -3.30
N CYS A 26 -20.20 -0.58 -3.84
CA CYS A 26 -19.78 0.72 -4.32
C CYS A 26 -19.82 0.74 -5.86
N LYS A 27 -20.63 1.64 -6.42
CA LYS A 27 -20.74 1.85 -7.87
C LYS A 27 -19.65 2.74 -8.47
N LEU A 28 -18.81 3.31 -7.61
CA LEU A 28 -17.72 4.17 -8.05
C LEU A 28 -16.76 3.40 -8.96
N ARG A 29 -16.30 4.06 -9.98
CA ARG A 29 -15.25 3.56 -10.90
C ARG A 29 -14.22 4.66 -11.05
N PRO A 30 -12.94 4.32 -11.28
CA PRO A 30 -11.95 5.32 -11.58
C PRO A 30 -12.35 6.13 -12.82
N SER A 31 -12.12 7.42 -12.76
CA SER A 31 -12.29 8.32 -13.92
C SER A 31 -11.27 7.99 -15.01
N GLN A 32 -10.10 7.52 -14.58
CA GLN A 32 -9.01 7.10 -15.45
C GLN A 32 -8.18 5.99 -14.77
N THR A 33 -7.78 4.99 -15.54
CA THR A 33 -6.84 3.94 -15.12
C THR A 33 -5.65 3.95 -16.07
N LEU A 34 -4.45 4.01 -15.53
CA LEU A 34 -3.20 4.13 -16.28
C LEU A 34 -2.19 3.12 -15.79
N LEU A 35 -1.40 2.54 -16.68
CA LEU A 35 -0.15 1.88 -16.30
C LEU A 35 0.86 2.95 -15.90
N LEU A 36 1.49 2.76 -14.74
CA LEU A 36 2.53 3.66 -14.25
C LEU A 36 3.77 3.65 -15.17
N TYR A 37 4.02 2.50 -15.79
CA TYR A 37 5.07 2.29 -16.79
C TYR A 37 4.43 1.82 -18.10
N PRO A 38 4.10 2.74 -19.03
CA PRO A 38 3.60 2.37 -20.35
C PRO A 38 4.57 1.44 -21.08
N GLU A 39 4.05 0.56 -21.93
CA GLU A 39 4.87 -0.34 -22.74
C GLU A 39 5.94 0.43 -23.52
N GLY A 40 7.19 -0.04 -23.47
CA GLY A 40 8.34 0.59 -24.09
C GLY A 40 9.10 1.61 -23.27
N GLN A 41 8.60 2.01 -22.08
CA GLN A 41 9.43 2.75 -21.13
C GLN A 41 10.34 1.78 -20.38
N ASN A 42 11.65 2.08 -20.34
CA ASN A 42 12.61 1.35 -19.53
C ASN A 42 12.29 1.60 -18.06
N VAL A 43 11.56 0.67 -17.44
CA VAL A 43 11.61 0.51 -16.00
C VAL A 43 13.06 0.16 -15.67
N GLU A 44 13.65 0.79 -14.66
CA GLU A 44 14.96 0.37 -14.19
C GLU A 44 14.94 -1.12 -13.86
N LYS A 45 15.43 -1.93 -14.77
CA LYS A 45 15.38 -3.39 -14.71
C LYS A 45 16.39 -3.98 -13.75
N GLY A 46 17.45 -3.23 -13.41
CA GLY A 46 18.65 -3.75 -12.78
C GLY A 46 18.45 -4.52 -11.48
N LEU A 47 17.51 -4.12 -10.61
CA LEU A 47 17.23 -4.85 -9.37
C LEU A 47 16.21 -5.97 -9.59
N ALA A 48 15.28 -5.78 -10.51
CA ALA A 48 14.24 -6.74 -10.86
C ALA A 48 14.81 -8.01 -11.49
N GLU A 49 15.74 -7.87 -12.42
CA GLU A 49 16.39 -9.00 -13.11
C GLU A 49 17.31 -9.80 -12.18
N ALA A 50 17.93 -9.15 -11.20
CA ALA A 50 18.84 -9.79 -10.24
C ALA A 50 18.12 -10.69 -9.21
N GLN A 51 16.82 -10.52 -9.01
CA GLN A 51 16.06 -11.20 -7.96
C GLN A 51 14.97 -12.17 -8.47
N GLY A 52 14.87 -12.35 -9.78
CA GLY A 52 13.85 -13.21 -10.40
C GLY A 52 12.49 -12.52 -10.57
N PRO A 53 11.44 -13.28 -10.90
CA PRO A 53 10.13 -12.73 -11.19
C PRO A 53 9.56 -11.96 -9.99
N LEU A 54 9.07 -10.75 -10.24
CA LEU A 54 8.58 -9.81 -9.23
C LEU A 54 7.07 -9.95 -8.99
N ALA A 55 6.52 -11.09 -9.26
CA ALA A 55 5.11 -11.36 -9.05
C ALA A 55 4.82 -11.69 -7.58
N SER A 56 3.69 -11.22 -7.07
CA SER A 56 3.20 -11.62 -5.78
C SER A 56 2.49 -12.98 -5.85
N ASN A 57 2.51 -13.74 -4.74
CA ASN A 57 1.74 -14.97 -4.58
C ASN A 57 1.92 -16.01 -5.69
N GLY A 58 3.08 -16.06 -6.33
CA GLY A 58 3.36 -16.99 -7.42
C GLY A 58 2.71 -16.61 -8.76
N ASN A 59 2.11 -15.44 -8.89
CA ASN A 59 1.70 -14.91 -10.19
C ASN A 59 2.92 -14.70 -11.07
N THR A 60 2.73 -14.81 -12.38
CA THR A 60 3.76 -14.43 -13.34
C THR A 60 3.93 -12.92 -13.37
N ALA A 61 5.12 -12.45 -13.73
CA ALA A 61 5.52 -11.06 -13.60
C ALA A 61 4.57 -10.05 -14.26
N ASP A 62 3.93 -10.41 -15.36
CA ASP A 62 3.02 -9.55 -16.12
C ASP A 62 1.53 -9.75 -15.82
N MET A 63 1.19 -10.62 -14.85
CA MET A 63 -0.19 -10.96 -14.54
C MET A 63 -0.62 -10.44 -13.18
N GLU A 64 -1.78 -9.78 -13.17
CA GLU A 64 -2.56 -9.54 -11.96
C GLU A 64 -3.71 -10.53 -11.89
N SER A 65 -4.04 -11.01 -10.70
CA SER A 65 -5.27 -11.77 -10.46
C SER A 65 -6.04 -11.18 -9.27
N ILE A 66 -7.36 -11.31 -9.31
CA ILE A 66 -8.26 -10.77 -8.29
C ILE A 66 -8.95 -11.93 -7.60
N ALA A 67 -8.94 -11.93 -6.26
CA ALA A 67 -9.65 -12.94 -5.48
C ALA A 67 -11.17 -12.90 -5.71
N GLU A 68 -11.86 -14.01 -5.46
CA GLU A 68 -13.31 -14.12 -5.66
C GLU A 68 -14.13 -13.03 -4.95
N ASN A 69 -13.67 -12.54 -3.80
CA ASN A 69 -14.33 -11.45 -3.08
C ASN A 69 -14.15 -10.08 -3.74
N GLY A 70 -13.27 -9.98 -4.75
CA GLY A 70 -12.97 -8.75 -5.50
C GLY A 70 -12.17 -7.69 -4.76
N ASN A 71 -11.99 -7.83 -3.44
CA ASN A 71 -11.26 -6.85 -2.62
C ASN A 71 -9.74 -7.04 -2.71
N ILE A 72 -9.28 -8.23 -2.95
CA ILE A 72 -7.86 -8.58 -2.90
C ILE A 72 -7.31 -8.71 -4.31
N SER A 73 -6.29 -7.91 -4.62
CA SER A 73 -5.50 -8.05 -5.85
C SER A 73 -4.13 -8.68 -5.56
N TYR A 74 -3.80 -9.69 -6.34
CA TYR A 74 -2.46 -10.29 -6.39
C TYR A 74 -1.72 -9.64 -7.56
N MET A 75 -0.91 -8.65 -7.23
CA MET A 75 -0.23 -7.81 -8.21
C MET A 75 0.84 -8.58 -8.99
N GLY A 76 0.91 -8.29 -10.29
CA GLY A 76 2.05 -8.62 -11.14
C GLY A 76 3.11 -7.50 -11.12
N ASP A 77 3.86 -7.37 -12.21
CA ASP A 77 4.91 -6.36 -12.37
C ASP A 77 4.40 -5.02 -12.95
N LYS A 78 3.12 -4.94 -13.28
CA LYS A 78 2.50 -3.75 -13.89
C LYS A 78 1.79 -2.91 -12.85
N ALA A 79 2.52 -1.99 -12.23
CA ALA A 79 1.91 -0.98 -11.37
C ALA A 79 0.95 -0.08 -12.18
N ARG A 80 -0.20 0.27 -11.56
CA ARG A 80 -1.18 1.16 -12.19
C ARG A 80 -1.70 2.21 -11.23
N LEU A 81 -2.18 3.30 -11.80
CA LEU A 81 -2.85 4.39 -11.12
C LEU A 81 -4.34 4.32 -11.42
N GLU A 82 -5.16 4.41 -10.39
CA GLU A 82 -6.60 4.58 -10.50
C GLU A 82 -6.96 5.98 -10.00
N LEU A 83 -7.32 6.87 -10.94
CA LEU A 83 -7.60 8.27 -10.67
C LEU A 83 -9.10 8.52 -10.50
N TYR A 84 -9.44 9.28 -9.46
CA TYR A 84 -10.81 9.64 -9.13
C TYR A 84 -10.90 11.16 -8.95
N PHE A 85 -11.71 11.81 -9.74
CA PHE A 85 -11.85 13.26 -9.74
C PHE A 85 -13.23 13.68 -9.18
N PRO A 86 -13.27 14.59 -8.19
CA PRO A 86 -14.51 15.17 -7.74
C PRO A 86 -14.99 16.22 -8.75
N LYS A 87 -16.29 16.53 -8.74
CA LYS A 87 -16.86 17.55 -9.63
C LYS A 87 -16.28 18.95 -9.41
N LYS A 88 -15.87 19.26 -8.17
CA LYS A 88 -15.30 20.55 -7.76
C LYS A 88 -14.11 20.29 -6.85
N PRO A 89 -12.90 20.10 -7.37
CA PRO A 89 -11.71 19.88 -6.54
C PRO A 89 -11.53 20.99 -5.50
N ASN A 90 -11.10 20.61 -4.30
CA ASN A 90 -10.85 21.54 -3.20
C ASN A 90 -9.37 21.97 -3.10
N GLY A 91 -8.53 21.59 -4.06
CA GLY A 91 -7.09 21.83 -4.09
C GLY A 91 -6.25 20.64 -3.56
N GLN A 92 -6.85 19.75 -2.77
CA GLN A 92 -6.14 18.60 -2.21
C GLN A 92 -6.26 17.35 -3.09
N MET A 93 -5.16 16.59 -3.10
CA MET A 93 -5.11 15.23 -3.65
C MET A 93 -4.45 14.29 -2.64
N VAL A 94 -4.89 13.03 -2.62
CA VAL A 94 -4.30 11.98 -1.82
C VAL A 94 -3.88 10.81 -2.72
N ILE A 95 -2.59 10.45 -2.65
CA ILE A 95 -2.07 9.21 -3.24
C ILE A 95 -2.24 8.12 -2.19
N VAL A 96 -3.01 7.08 -2.52
CA VAL A 96 -3.42 6.02 -1.59
C VAL A 96 -2.61 4.76 -1.85
N CYS A 97 -2.02 4.22 -0.79
CA CYS A 97 -1.27 2.96 -0.75
C CYS A 97 -2.09 1.91 0.02
N PRO A 98 -2.83 1.02 -0.63
CA PRO A 98 -3.54 -0.06 0.06
C PRO A 98 -2.58 -0.98 0.81
N GLY A 99 -3.03 -1.61 1.91
CA GLY A 99 -2.28 -2.61 2.63
C GLY A 99 -2.37 -4.00 2.00
N GLY A 100 -1.81 -4.98 2.70
CA GLY A 100 -1.79 -6.38 2.26
C GLY A 100 -0.46 -7.08 2.51
N GLY A 101 0.33 -6.60 3.49
CA GLY A 101 1.56 -7.26 3.93
C GLY A 101 2.69 -7.26 2.90
N TYR A 102 2.65 -6.40 1.88
CA TYR A 102 3.51 -6.47 0.69
C TYR A 102 3.41 -7.82 -0.05
N TRP A 103 2.26 -8.46 0.03
CA TRP A 103 1.94 -9.72 -0.62
C TRP A 103 0.77 -9.61 -1.58
N ILE A 104 -0.16 -8.72 -1.27
CA ILE A 104 -1.37 -8.37 -2.02
C ILE A 104 -1.66 -6.88 -1.84
N THR A 105 -2.71 -6.38 -2.53
CA THR A 105 -3.36 -5.10 -2.21
C THR A 105 -4.82 -5.31 -1.80
N SER A 106 -5.26 -4.59 -0.77
CA SER A 106 -6.66 -4.54 -0.31
C SER A 106 -7.40 -3.44 -1.06
N SER A 107 -7.63 -3.67 -2.36
CA SER A 107 -7.98 -2.64 -3.35
C SER A 107 -9.33 -1.94 -3.10
N TRP A 108 -10.31 -2.63 -2.48
CA TRP A 108 -11.59 -1.98 -2.18
C TRP A 108 -11.60 -1.28 -0.83
N ASN A 109 -11.28 -2.03 0.21
CA ASN A 109 -11.35 -1.57 1.59
C ASN A 109 -10.42 -0.38 1.87
N GLU A 110 -9.26 -0.40 1.25
CA GLU A 110 -8.15 0.54 1.49
C GLU A 110 -7.81 1.34 0.22
N GLY A 111 -8.64 1.25 -0.83
CA GLY A 111 -8.53 1.97 -2.08
C GLY A 111 -9.86 2.58 -2.51
N LEU A 112 -10.76 1.78 -3.13
CA LEU A 112 -12.03 2.24 -3.69
C LEU A 112 -12.94 2.96 -2.68
N TYR A 113 -13.07 2.41 -1.45
CA TYR A 113 -13.92 3.03 -0.42
C TYR A 113 -13.32 4.29 0.16
N VAL A 114 -11.97 4.39 0.16
CA VAL A 114 -11.25 5.63 0.46
C VAL A 114 -11.57 6.69 -0.58
N ALA A 115 -11.50 6.32 -1.87
CA ALA A 115 -11.84 7.23 -2.96
C ALA A 115 -13.27 7.75 -2.86
N ASP A 116 -14.25 6.89 -2.57
CA ASP A 116 -15.65 7.29 -2.39
C ASP A 116 -15.80 8.32 -1.25
N TRP A 117 -15.18 8.07 -0.10
CA TRP A 117 -15.21 8.98 1.05
C TRP A 117 -14.54 10.33 0.77
N MET A 118 -13.39 10.31 0.11
CA MET A 118 -12.62 11.51 -0.24
C MET A 118 -13.33 12.38 -1.28
N LEU A 119 -13.96 11.75 -2.30
CA LEU A 119 -14.71 12.47 -3.33
C LEU A 119 -15.92 13.23 -2.76
N GLU A 120 -16.61 12.69 -1.75
CA GLU A 120 -17.66 13.40 -1.03
C GLU A 120 -17.17 14.70 -0.39
N ARG A 121 -15.85 14.83 -0.15
CA ARG A 121 -15.15 15.99 0.42
C ARG A 121 -14.38 16.81 -0.61
N ASN A 122 -14.64 16.53 -1.88
CA ASN A 122 -14.00 17.22 -3.02
C ASN A 122 -12.46 17.05 -3.08
N VAL A 123 -11.92 16.00 -2.46
CA VAL A 123 -10.50 15.63 -2.54
C VAL A 123 -10.29 14.72 -3.75
N THR A 124 -9.30 15.03 -4.59
CA THR A 124 -8.88 14.17 -5.69
C THR A 124 -8.11 12.96 -5.16
N VAL A 125 -8.27 11.78 -5.76
CA VAL A 125 -7.63 10.56 -5.28
C VAL A 125 -6.89 9.84 -6.40
N CYS A 126 -5.70 9.34 -6.08
CA CYS A 126 -4.96 8.38 -6.88
C CYS A 126 -4.70 7.12 -6.05
N VAL A 127 -5.41 6.03 -6.30
CA VAL A 127 -5.08 4.73 -5.71
C VAL A 127 -3.96 4.11 -6.54
N VAL A 128 -2.90 3.69 -5.87
CA VAL A 128 -1.75 3.04 -6.53
C VAL A 128 -1.76 1.56 -6.24
N GLU A 129 -2.01 0.77 -7.27
CA GLU A 129 -1.80 -0.67 -7.25
C GLU A 129 -0.32 -0.92 -7.57
N TYR A 130 0.50 -0.93 -6.51
CA TYR A 130 1.96 -0.97 -6.61
C TYR A 130 2.49 -2.41 -6.72
N ARG A 131 3.68 -2.56 -7.32
CA ARG A 131 4.35 -3.86 -7.44
C ARG A 131 4.77 -4.40 -6.07
N MET A 132 4.62 -5.72 -5.90
CA MET A 132 5.06 -6.38 -4.68
C MET A 132 6.59 -6.51 -4.66
N PRO A 133 7.24 -6.28 -3.51
CA PRO A 133 8.70 -6.22 -3.43
C PRO A 133 9.39 -7.57 -3.61
N ASN A 134 8.85 -8.67 -3.11
CA ASN A 134 9.49 -10.00 -3.13
C ASN A 134 10.96 -9.96 -2.68
N GLY A 135 11.27 -9.18 -1.65
CA GLY A 135 12.64 -8.93 -1.19
C GLY A 135 13.37 -7.79 -1.91
N ASN A 136 12.82 -7.24 -2.98
CA ASN A 136 13.32 -6.06 -3.66
C ASN A 136 12.68 -4.78 -3.08
N TRP A 137 13.18 -4.37 -1.96
CA TRP A 137 12.65 -3.32 -1.09
C TRP A 137 12.43 -1.96 -1.78
N ASN A 138 13.09 -1.70 -2.90
CA ASN A 138 13.01 -0.41 -3.57
C ASN A 138 11.80 -0.27 -4.50
N LEU A 139 11.23 -1.38 -5.00
CA LEU A 139 10.17 -1.35 -6.00
C LEU A 139 8.91 -0.59 -5.59
N PRO A 140 8.30 -0.87 -4.41
CA PRO A 140 7.08 -0.16 -4.04
C PRO A 140 7.32 1.34 -3.87
N LEU A 141 8.49 1.73 -3.33
CA LEU A 141 8.85 3.14 -3.16
C LEU A 141 9.02 3.84 -4.52
N GLN A 142 9.67 3.20 -5.50
CA GLN A 142 9.78 3.74 -6.86
C GLN A 142 8.41 3.98 -7.49
N ASP A 143 7.47 3.04 -7.30
CA ASP A 143 6.12 3.17 -7.85
C ASP A 143 5.41 4.40 -7.26
N ILE A 144 5.48 4.61 -5.96
CA ILE A 144 4.86 5.78 -5.33
C ILE A 144 5.57 7.07 -5.71
N GLN A 145 6.89 7.10 -5.77
CA GLN A 145 7.63 8.28 -6.23
C GLN A 145 7.28 8.66 -7.67
N ASN A 146 7.13 7.67 -8.56
CA ASN A 146 6.69 7.91 -9.93
C ASN A 146 5.22 8.32 -10.02
N ALA A 147 4.35 7.81 -9.14
CA ALA A 147 2.98 8.31 -9.00
C ALA A 147 2.96 9.79 -8.58
N PHE A 148 3.82 10.20 -7.63
CA PHE A 148 3.98 11.61 -7.27
C PHE A 148 4.43 12.45 -8.47
N ARG A 149 5.44 12.01 -9.22
CA ARG A 149 5.91 12.73 -10.42
C ARG A 149 4.78 12.91 -11.43
N TYR A 150 4.03 11.85 -11.70
CA TYR A 150 2.89 11.91 -12.60
C TYR A 150 1.80 12.86 -12.10
N CYS A 151 1.39 12.73 -10.84
CA CYS A 151 0.33 13.57 -10.26
C CYS A 151 0.75 15.05 -10.18
N ARG A 152 2.00 15.34 -9.80
CA ARG A 152 2.55 16.71 -9.76
C ARG A 152 2.57 17.37 -11.15
N ALA A 153 2.93 16.58 -12.20
CA ALA A 153 2.95 17.10 -13.57
C ALA A 153 1.57 17.50 -14.09
N HIS A 154 0.49 16.89 -13.57
CA HIS A 154 -0.89 17.18 -13.98
C HIS A 154 -1.68 17.98 -12.93
N ALA A 155 -1.07 18.35 -11.81
CA ALA A 155 -1.76 18.95 -10.68
C ALA A 155 -2.53 20.23 -11.06
N GLN A 156 -1.91 21.11 -11.87
CA GLN A 156 -2.55 22.35 -12.33
C GLN A 156 -3.81 22.09 -13.17
N GLU A 157 -3.74 21.11 -14.08
CA GLU A 157 -4.87 20.70 -14.93
C GLU A 157 -6.05 20.21 -14.07
N TRP A 158 -5.75 19.51 -12.97
CA TRP A 158 -6.74 18.92 -12.08
C TRP A 158 -7.23 19.84 -10.96
N GLY A 159 -6.72 21.08 -10.91
CA GLY A 159 -7.03 22.02 -9.83
C GLY A 159 -6.51 21.56 -8.47
N VAL A 160 -5.32 20.95 -8.45
CA VAL A 160 -4.64 20.43 -7.26
C VAL A 160 -3.41 21.28 -6.97
N ASP A 161 -3.23 21.67 -5.71
CA ASP A 161 -2.08 22.45 -5.24
C ASP A 161 -1.36 21.79 -4.04
N GLN A 162 -1.99 20.75 -3.45
CA GLN A 162 -1.45 20.02 -2.30
C GLN A 162 -1.65 18.51 -2.51
N ILE A 163 -0.57 17.74 -2.51
CA ILE A 163 -0.60 16.27 -2.70
C ILE A 163 -0.02 15.56 -1.49
N GLY A 164 -0.87 14.84 -0.76
CA GLY A 164 -0.47 13.98 0.35
C GLY A 164 -0.39 12.51 -0.01
N VAL A 165 0.10 11.72 0.92
CA VAL A 165 0.10 10.25 0.85
C VAL A 165 -0.74 9.67 1.97
N MET A 166 -1.53 8.64 1.68
CA MET A 166 -2.29 7.88 2.66
C MET A 166 -1.99 6.39 2.52
N GLY A 167 -1.80 5.69 3.63
CA GLY A 167 -1.54 4.25 3.55
C GLY A 167 -2.04 3.48 4.75
N PHE A 168 -2.25 2.17 4.52
CA PHE A 168 -2.86 1.23 5.45
C PHE A 168 -1.93 0.05 5.70
N SER A 169 -1.72 -0.37 6.94
CA SER A 169 -0.94 -1.57 7.25
C SER A 169 0.45 -1.55 6.59
N ALA A 170 0.78 -2.49 5.72
CA ALA A 170 1.99 -2.46 4.89
C ALA A 170 2.00 -1.28 3.90
N GLY A 171 0.85 -0.87 3.36
CA GLY A 171 0.72 0.37 2.60
C GLY A 171 0.94 1.62 3.47
N GLY A 172 0.62 1.53 4.77
CA GLY A 172 0.99 2.54 5.78
C GLY A 172 2.51 2.64 5.95
N HIS A 173 3.21 1.50 5.93
CA HIS A 173 4.67 1.49 5.87
C HIS A 173 5.19 2.16 4.59
N LEU A 174 4.58 1.86 3.44
CA LEU A 174 4.96 2.46 2.16
C LEU A 174 4.72 3.97 2.15
N ALA A 175 3.59 4.43 2.69
CA ALA A 175 3.29 5.85 2.86
C ALA A 175 4.31 6.52 3.79
N ALA A 176 4.63 5.92 4.94
CA ALA A 176 5.65 6.43 5.85
C ALA A 176 7.06 6.40 5.21
N THR A 177 7.37 5.38 4.38
CA THR A 177 8.61 5.32 3.61
C THR A 177 8.69 6.50 2.63
N THR A 178 7.63 6.75 1.88
CA THR A 178 7.55 7.89 0.95
C THR A 178 7.70 9.23 1.69
N THR A 179 7.10 9.33 2.88
CA THR A 179 7.13 10.53 3.73
C THR A 179 8.54 10.88 4.23
N ASN A 180 9.37 9.86 4.49
CA ASN A 180 10.69 10.07 5.10
C ASN A 180 11.87 9.84 4.13
N LEU A 181 11.66 9.06 3.06
CA LEU A 181 12.72 8.69 2.10
C LEU A 181 12.42 9.25 0.68
N TYR A 182 11.79 10.41 0.60
CA TYR A 182 11.67 11.14 -0.67
C TYR A 182 13.06 11.53 -1.21
N VAL A 183 13.19 11.70 -2.52
CA VAL A 183 14.48 11.98 -3.16
C VAL A 183 14.62 13.44 -3.62
N ASP A 184 13.49 14.14 -3.75
CA ASP A 184 13.41 15.53 -4.19
C ASP A 184 12.06 16.16 -3.78
N ASP A 185 11.88 17.45 -4.03
CA ASP A 185 10.64 18.18 -3.71
C ASP A 185 9.41 17.67 -4.49
N VAL A 186 9.62 17.06 -5.66
CA VAL A 186 8.51 16.52 -6.48
C VAL A 186 7.95 15.26 -5.84
N THR A 187 8.82 14.43 -5.24
CA THR A 187 8.44 13.16 -4.59
C THR A 187 8.11 13.32 -3.11
N LYS A 188 8.34 14.51 -2.54
CA LYS A 188 7.98 14.83 -1.16
C LYS A 188 6.48 15.04 -1.02
N PRO A 189 5.77 14.27 -0.16
CA PRO A 189 4.37 14.55 0.15
C PRO A 189 4.21 15.89 0.87
N ASP A 190 3.09 16.58 0.64
CA ASP A 190 2.72 17.76 1.43
C ASP A 190 2.21 17.39 2.84
N PHE A 191 1.64 16.19 2.97
CA PHE A 191 1.15 15.62 4.24
C PHE A 191 1.07 14.09 4.16
N SER A 192 0.90 13.44 5.33
CA SER A 192 0.82 11.99 5.44
C SER A 192 -0.35 11.56 6.32
N VAL A 193 -1.07 10.50 5.91
CA VAL A 193 -2.15 9.85 6.68
C VAL A 193 -1.83 8.37 6.81
N LEU A 194 -1.63 7.90 8.03
CA LEU A 194 -1.19 6.55 8.32
C LEU A 194 -2.24 5.81 9.16
N ILE A 195 -2.79 4.73 8.64
CA ILE A 195 -3.86 3.97 9.27
C ILE A 195 -3.35 2.58 9.64
N TYR A 196 -3.32 2.28 10.92
CA TYR A 196 -2.73 1.06 11.54
C TYR A 196 -1.42 0.65 10.86
N PRO A 197 -0.45 1.60 10.72
CA PRO A 197 0.71 1.39 9.87
C PRO A 197 1.69 0.40 10.47
N VAL A 198 2.30 -0.44 9.64
CA VAL A 198 3.61 -0.99 9.96
C VAL A 198 4.61 0.15 9.87
N ILE A 199 5.52 0.26 10.82
CA ILE A 199 6.54 1.32 10.87
C ILE A 199 7.94 0.74 11.00
N SER A 200 8.12 -0.18 11.97
CA SER A 200 9.43 -0.73 12.28
C SER A 200 9.64 -2.09 11.62
N MET A 201 10.89 -2.36 11.24
CA MET A 201 11.33 -3.69 10.81
C MET A 201 11.98 -4.49 11.95
N ASP A 202 11.98 -3.99 13.19
CA ASP A 202 12.48 -4.70 14.35
C ASP A 202 11.58 -5.89 14.69
N TRP A 203 12.15 -7.10 14.85
CA TRP A 203 11.39 -8.34 15.07
C TRP A 203 10.41 -8.30 16.25
N GLY A 204 10.69 -7.51 17.27
CA GLY A 204 9.84 -7.40 18.46
C GLY A 204 8.48 -6.75 18.22
N ILE A 205 8.36 -5.92 17.18
CA ILE A 205 7.16 -5.09 16.94
C ILE A 205 6.68 -5.07 15.48
N THR A 206 7.48 -5.60 14.54
CA THR A 206 7.10 -5.62 13.12
C THR A 206 5.97 -6.60 12.83
N HIS A 207 5.21 -6.34 11.78
CA HIS A 207 4.45 -7.40 11.12
C HIS A 207 5.40 -8.28 10.31
N LYS A 208 5.58 -9.53 10.75
CA LYS A 208 6.59 -10.45 10.21
C LYS A 208 6.50 -10.67 8.70
N GLY A 209 5.25 -10.80 8.17
CA GLY A 209 5.01 -10.95 6.74
C GLY A 209 5.50 -9.74 5.95
N THR A 210 5.14 -8.52 6.37
CA THR A 210 5.59 -7.26 5.77
C THR A 210 7.11 -7.17 5.72
N ARG A 211 7.79 -7.46 6.84
CA ARG A 211 9.25 -7.44 6.91
C ARG A 211 9.87 -8.42 5.92
N THR A 212 9.42 -9.68 5.95
CA THR A 212 9.96 -10.72 5.08
C THR A 212 9.74 -10.42 3.59
N ASN A 213 8.54 -9.93 3.23
CA ASN A 213 8.23 -9.61 1.84
C ASN A 213 9.00 -8.39 1.34
N LEU A 214 9.24 -7.40 2.21
CA LEU A 214 9.95 -6.18 1.83
C LEU A 214 11.47 -6.39 1.72
N ILE A 215 12.09 -6.87 2.80
CA ILE A 215 13.56 -6.91 2.91
C ILE A 215 14.13 -8.33 2.84
N GLY A 216 13.31 -9.32 2.46
CA GLY A 216 13.72 -10.71 2.33
C GLY A 216 13.73 -11.48 3.66
N LYS A 217 13.91 -12.79 3.56
CA LYS A 217 14.07 -13.68 4.73
C LYS A 217 15.40 -13.40 5.43
N ASP A 218 15.44 -13.65 6.73
CA ASP A 218 16.72 -13.68 7.44
C ASP A 218 17.44 -14.97 7.09
N GLU A 219 18.72 -14.88 6.78
CA GLU A 219 19.55 -16.04 6.51
C GLU A 219 19.89 -16.73 7.82
N LYS A 220 19.89 -18.06 7.79
CA LYS A 220 20.31 -18.90 8.89
C LYS A 220 21.71 -19.42 8.61
N TRP A 221 22.52 -19.54 9.65
CA TRP A 221 23.85 -20.11 9.57
C TRP A 221 23.86 -21.65 9.40
N ASP A 222 22.86 -22.26 8.90
CA ASP A 222 22.79 -23.72 8.68
C ASP A 222 23.14 -24.13 7.23
N ASN A 223 23.48 -23.17 6.41
CA ASN A 223 23.86 -23.40 5.03
C ASN A 223 25.35 -23.76 4.94
N LYS A 224 25.64 -25.02 4.64
CA LYS A 224 27.00 -25.54 4.51
C LYS A 224 27.80 -24.93 3.35
N ASP A 225 27.13 -24.23 2.46
CA ASP A 225 27.69 -23.66 1.24
C ASP A 225 28.05 -22.17 1.39
N VAL A 226 27.82 -21.56 2.56
CA VAL A 226 28.10 -20.13 2.83
C VAL A 226 29.27 -20.01 3.79
N THR A 227 30.27 -19.21 3.42
CA THR A 227 31.39 -18.90 4.29
C THR A 227 30.99 -17.96 5.44
N VAL A 228 31.76 -17.96 6.55
CA VAL A 228 31.56 -17.04 7.69
C VAL A 228 31.48 -15.58 7.21
N LYS A 229 32.38 -15.21 6.33
CA LYS A 229 32.45 -13.84 5.79
C LYS A 229 31.20 -13.45 5.01
N GLU A 230 30.72 -14.31 4.11
CA GLU A 230 29.48 -14.06 3.34
C GLU A 230 28.26 -13.95 4.26
N TYR A 231 28.19 -14.78 5.31
CA TYR A 231 27.14 -14.69 6.31
C TYR A 231 27.18 -13.35 7.08
N GLU A 232 28.36 -12.94 7.55
CA GLU A 232 28.55 -11.66 8.26
C GLU A 232 28.19 -10.47 7.36
N GLU A 233 28.58 -10.49 6.09
CA GLU A 233 28.23 -9.46 5.10
C GLU A 233 26.71 -9.42 4.87
N ALA A 234 26.05 -10.57 4.74
CA ALA A 234 24.59 -10.66 4.59
C ALA A 234 23.85 -10.13 5.83
N GLN A 235 24.34 -10.47 7.04
CA GLN A 235 23.76 -9.96 8.28
C GLN A 235 23.91 -8.43 8.39
N LYS A 236 25.08 -7.89 8.06
CA LYS A 236 25.30 -6.44 8.04
C LYS A 236 24.36 -5.74 7.06
N LYS A 237 24.26 -6.25 5.84
CA LYS A 237 23.32 -5.72 4.84
C LYS A 237 21.87 -5.78 5.33
N LYS A 238 21.49 -6.87 5.99
CA LYS A 238 20.15 -7.01 6.57
C LYS A 238 19.90 -5.97 7.67
N GLU A 239 20.85 -5.74 8.55
CA GLU A 239 20.75 -4.73 9.59
C GLU A 239 20.62 -3.31 9.00
N GLU A 240 21.37 -3.00 7.96
CA GLU A 240 21.26 -1.73 7.23
C GLU A 240 19.82 -1.56 6.66
N LEU A 241 19.24 -2.61 6.07
CA LEU A 241 17.86 -2.59 5.59
C LEU A 241 16.85 -2.45 6.72
N VAL A 242 17.02 -3.18 7.83
CA VAL A 242 16.17 -3.03 9.02
C VAL A 242 16.20 -1.60 9.53
N ASN A 243 17.38 -1.00 9.63
CA ASN A 243 17.52 0.38 10.09
C ASN A 243 16.91 1.38 9.10
N ARG A 244 17.16 1.22 7.80
CA ARG A 244 16.62 2.10 6.74
C ARG A 244 15.09 2.07 6.66
N TYR A 245 14.49 0.88 6.80
CA TYR A 245 13.05 0.68 6.68
C TYR A 245 12.30 0.64 8.02
N SER A 246 12.96 0.93 9.13
CA SER A 246 12.32 1.29 10.40
C SER A 246 12.12 2.80 10.41
N LEU A 247 10.90 3.23 10.06
CA LEU A 247 10.61 4.64 9.75
C LEU A 247 10.57 5.53 11.00
N ASP A 248 10.40 4.95 12.19
CA ASP A 248 10.63 5.63 13.46
C ASP A 248 12.06 6.17 13.61
N LYS A 249 13.03 5.55 12.92
CA LYS A 249 14.45 5.98 12.88
C LYS A 249 14.74 6.97 11.73
N GLN A 250 13.79 7.23 10.85
CA GLN A 250 14.00 8.06 9.65
C GLN A 250 13.33 9.44 9.73
N VAL A 251 12.59 9.71 10.80
CA VAL A 251 11.93 11.00 11.01
C VAL A 251 12.96 12.11 11.16
N THR A 252 12.73 13.21 10.48
CA THR A 252 13.52 14.45 10.57
C THR A 252 12.60 15.65 10.74
N LYS A 253 13.15 16.83 11.02
CA LYS A 253 12.39 18.10 11.05
C LYS A 253 11.69 18.43 9.72
N ASP A 254 12.12 17.83 8.61
CA ASP A 254 11.59 18.05 7.28
C ASP A 254 10.51 17.01 6.90
N THR A 255 10.22 16.07 7.81
CA THR A 255 9.11 15.11 7.65
C THR A 255 7.77 15.88 7.60
N PRO A 256 6.88 15.62 6.63
CA PRO A 256 5.58 16.28 6.50
C PRO A 256 4.66 16.09 7.72
N VAL A 257 3.74 17.05 7.91
CA VAL A 257 2.67 16.94 8.90
C VAL A 257 1.90 15.63 8.73
N THR A 258 1.61 14.93 9.84
CA THR A 258 1.15 13.54 9.82
C THR A 258 -0.09 13.33 10.69
N PHE A 259 -1.09 12.63 10.14
CA PHE A 259 -2.23 12.07 10.85
C PHE A 259 -2.07 10.55 11.01
N ILE A 260 -2.34 10.02 12.20
CA ILE A 260 -2.22 8.58 12.47
C ILE A 260 -3.48 8.08 13.19
N ALA A 261 -4.00 6.91 12.79
CA ALA A 261 -5.08 6.23 13.50
C ALA A 261 -4.77 4.73 13.66
N HIS A 262 -5.01 4.18 14.86
CA HIS A 262 -4.72 2.79 15.18
C HIS A 262 -5.62 2.26 16.31
N CYS A 263 -5.74 0.93 16.46
CA CYS A 263 -6.46 0.31 17.56
C CYS A 263 -5.49 -0.45 18.50
N THR A 264 -5.73 -0.36 19.82
CA THR A 264 -4.86 -1.05 20.80
C THR A 264 -5.04 -2.56 20.81
N ASP A 265 -6.17 -3.07 20.34
CA ASP A 265 -6.46 -4.50 20.20
C ASP A 265 -5.99 -5.10 18.86
N ASP A 266 -5.22 -4.35 18.06
CA ASP A 266 -4.63 -4.85 16.82
C ASP A 266 -3.58 -5.93 17.12
N LYS A 267 -3.88 -7.17 16.70
CA LYS A 267 -3.01 -8.35 16.89
C LYS A 267 -2.13 -8.64 15.67
N THR A 268 -2.34 -7.92 14.58
CA THR A 268 -1.58 -8.07 13.32
C THR A 268 -0.40 -7.12 13.28
N VAL A 269 -0.66 -5.84 13.57
CA VAL A 269 0.37 -4.79 13.68
C VAL A 269 0.33 -4.23 15.08
N PRO A 270 1.33 -4.52 15.94
CA PRO A 270 1.36 -3.99 17.31
C PRO A 270 1.30 -2.46 17.33
N ILE A 271 0.49 -1.92 18.24
CA ILE A 271 0.31 -0.46 18.44
C ILE A 271 1.63 0.27 18.67
N GLU A 272 2.65 -0.43 19.15
CA GLU A 272 3.99 0.10 19.38
C GLU A 272 4.61 0.72 18.10
N ASN A 273 4.22 0.26 16.90
CA ASN A 273 4.61 0.90 15.64
C ASN A 273 4.18 2.37 15.61
N THR A 274 2.91 2.64 15.90
CA THR A 274 2.36 4.00 15.96
C THR A 274 2.98 4.82 17.08
N ILE A 275 3.13 4.24 18.28
CA ILE A 275 3.66 4.95 19.45
C ILE A 275 5.10 5.41 19.20
N ARG A 276 5.97 4.56 18.66
CA ARG A 276 7.36 4.91 18.33
C ARG A 276 7.44 5.99 17.26
N TYR A 277 6.66 5.84 16.20
CA TYR A 277 6.67 6.82 15.11
C TYR A 277 6.17 8.20 15.59
N TYR A 278 5.08 8.23 16.34
CA TYR A 278 4.56 9.47 16.92
C TYR A 278 5.58 10.14 17.86
N ARG A 279 6.27 9.36 18.70
CA ARG A 279 7.35 9.88 19.55
C ARG A 279 8.45 10.54 18.72
N SER A 280 8.92 9.87 17.66
CA SER A 280 9.94 10.42 16.77
C SER A 280 9.48 11.71 16.09
N LEU A 281 8.20 11.80 15.65
CA LEU A 281 7.63 13.02 15.09
C LEU A 281 7.69 14.18 16.12
N VAL A 282 7.27 13.93 17.36
CA VAL A 282 7.31 14.93 18.44
C VAL A 282 8.74 15.36 18.75
N GLU A 283 9.69 14.43 18.87
CA GLU A 283 11.10 14.70 19.14
C GLU A 283 11.75 15.54 18.03
N CYS A 284 11.32 15.36 16.77
CA CYS A 284 11.79 16.15 15.63
C CYS A 284 10.99 17.45 15.41
N GLY A 285 9.99 17.75 16.25
CA GLY A 285 9.16 18.97 16.14
C GLY A 285 8.17 18.94 14.96
N VAL A 286 7.86 17.77 14.42
CA VAL A 286 6.90 17.62 13.32
C VAL A 286 5.48 17.66 13.89
N PRO A 287 4.58 18.52 13.37
CA PRO A 287 3.18 18.51 13.77
C PRO A 287 2.52 17.17 13.41
N ALA A 288 1.93 16.51 14.41
CA ALA A 288 1.27 15.23 14.23
C ALA A 288 0.00 15.12 15.08
N GLU A 289 -1.06 14.57 14.49
CA GLU A 289 -2.30 14.22 15.19
C GLU A 289 -2.43 12.70 15.25
N VAL A 290 -2.63 12.12 16.45
CA VAL A 290 -2.75 10.67 16.63
C VAL A 290 -4.04 10.31 17.34
N HIS A 291 -4.75 9.31 16.79
CA HIS A 291 -5.98 8.76 17.35
C HIS A 291 -5.79 7.28 17.66
N ILE A 292 -5.91 6.92 18.93
CA ILE A 292 -5.78 5.53 19.38
C ILE A 292 -7.12 5.08 19.95
N TYR A 293 -7.68 4.04 19.35
CA TYR A 293 -8.98 3.47 19.73
C TYR A 293 -8.80 2.17 20.50
N PRO A 294 -9.66 1.88 21.51
CA PRO A 294 -9.48 0.69 22.33
C PRO A 294 -9.74 -0.62 21.58
N THR A 295 -10.60 -0.60 20.55
CA THR A 295 -11.01 -1.80 19.80
C THR A 295 -11.27 -1.47 18.33
N GLY A 296 -11.28 -2.49 17.47
CA GLY A 296 -11.42 -2.41 16.01
C GLY A 296 -10.49 -3.38 15.30
N GLY A 297 -9.44 -3.81 15.98
CA GLY A 297 -8.44 -4.74 15.44
C GLY A 297 -7.69 -4.16 14.25
N HIS A 298 -7.39 -5.03 13.27
CA HIS A 298 -6.65 -4.67 12.05
C HIS A 298 -7.54 -4.68 10.82
N GLY A 299 -7.21 -3.85 9.81
CA GLY A 299 -7.83 -3.90 8.49
C GLY A 299 -9.28 -3.41 8.43
N TRP A 300 -9.68 -2.50 9.33
CA TRP A 300 -11.02 -1.91 9.30
C TRP A 300 -11.19 -0.92 8.15
N GLY A 301 -10.14 -0.28 7.65
CA GLY A 301 -10.14 0.61 6.48
C GLY A 301 -11.36 1.53 6.40
N PHE A 302 -11.90 1.70 5.21
CA PHE A 302 -13.13 2.44 4.97
C PHE A 302 -14.35 1.53 4.73
N SER A 303 -14.35 0.31 5.31
CA SER A 303 -15.46 -0.66 5.23
C SER A 303 -16.68 -0.25 6.06
N ALA A 304 -17.25 0.94 5.79
CA ALA A 304 -18.49 1.40 6.40
C ALA A 304 -19.68 0.49 6.04
N GLU A 305 -20.73 0.49 6.84
CA GLU A 305 -21.93 -0.33 6.61
C GLU A 305 -22.54 -0.18 5.20
N LYS A 306 -22.45 1.03 4.61
CA LYS A 306 -22.90 1.28 3.22
C LYS A 306 -22.24 0.37 2.19
N PHE A 307 -21.04 -0.13 2.47
CA PHE A 307 -20.28 -1.01 1.58
C PHE A 307 -20.37 -2.48 1.97
N VAL A 308 -20.26 -2.79 3.26
CA VAL A 308 -20.13 -4.18 3.73
C VAL A 308 -21.44 -4.76 4.24
N GLY A 309 -22.47 -3.93 4.43
CA GLY A 309 -23.80 -4.31 4.94
C GLY A 309 -23.94 -4.11 6.44
N LYS A 310 -25.21 -4.03 6.88
CA LYS A 310 -25.57 -3.71 8.26
C LYS A 310 -24.94 -4.69 9.27
N GLY A 311 -24.30 -4.12 10.30
CA GLY A 311 -23.65 -4.87 11.39
C GLY A 311 -22.33 -5.53 11.00
N LYS A 312 -21.78 -5.28 9.79
CA LYS A 312 -20.51 -5.85 9.34
C LYS A 312 -19.34 -4.88 9.43
N ASP A 313 -19.58 -3.61 9.76
CA ASP A 313 -18.50 -2.66 10.04
C ASP A 313 -17.92 -2.94 11.44
N ARG A 314 -16.73 -3.51 11.48
CA ARG A 314 -16.03 -3.84 12.72
C ARG A 314 -15.59 -2.61 13.51
N PHE A 315 -15.58 -1.45 12.87
CA PHE A 315 -15.15 -0.18 13.45
C PHE A 315 -16.31 0.80 13.65
N ALA A 316 -17.56 0.32 13.55
CA ALA A 316 -18.77 1.14 13.59
C ALA A 316 -18.85 2.07 14.82
N TYR A 317 -18.35 1.63 15.97
CA TYR A 317 -18.43 2.39 17.22
C TYR A 317 -17.63 3.70 17.20
N ALA A 318 -16.51 3.75 16.46
CA ALA A 318 -15.62 4.91 16.39
C ALA A 318 -15.51 5.51 14.97
N ARG A 319 -16.16 4.91 13.98
CA ARG A 319 -16.03 5.32 12.59
C ARG A 319 -16.38 6.79 12.37
N SER A 320 -17.48 7.26 12.91
CA SER A 320 -17.91 8.65 12.76
C SER A 320 -16.92 9.64 13.38
N GLU A 321 -16.32 9.32 14.52
CA GLU A 321 -15.29 10.15 15.16
C GLU A 321 -14.00 10.18 14.34
N PHE A 322 -13.57 9.01 13.86
CA PHE A 322 -12.39 8.89 12.99
C PHE A 322 -12.57 9.71 11.72
N GLU A 323 -13.69 9.52 11.00
CA GLU A 323 -13.96 10.23 9.76
C GLU A 323 -14.08 11.75 9.98
N ALA A 324 -14.77 12.19 11.05
CA ALA A 324 -14.87 13.60 11.40
C ALA A 324 -13.50 14.21 11.78
N SER A 325 -12.66 13.47 12.50
CA SER A 325 -11.32 13.92 12.87
C SER A 325 -10.42 14.05 11.63
N LEU A 326 -10.44 13.06 10.75
CA LEU A 326 -9.68 13.11 9.50
C LEU A 326 -10.15 14.26 8.58
N GLU A 327 -11.47 14.46 8.45
CA GLU A 327 -12.04 15.56 7.66
C GLU A 327 -11.62 16.93 8.22
N ARG A 328 -11.77 17.13 9.54
CA ARG A 328 -11.32 18.36 10.20
C ARG A 328 -9.82 18.59 10.01
N TRP A 329 -9.01 17.55 10.15
CA TRP A 329 -7.56 17.64 10.00
C TRP A 329 -7.17 18.00 8.56
N LEU A 330 -7.73 17.31 7.56
CA LEU A 330 -7.51 17.64 6.14
C LEU A 330 -7.90 19.10 5.81
N ALA A 331 -9.04 19.57 6.34
CA ALA A 331 -9.47 20.96 6.16
C ALA A 331 -8.50 21.94 6.85
N GLY A 332 -7.96 21.59 8.01
CA GLY A 332 -7.05 22.42 8.78
C GLY A 332 -5.65 22.59 8.19
N ILE A 333 -5.18 21.63 7.40
CA ILE A 333 -3.85 21.66 6.74
C ILE A 333 -3.93 22.17 5.29
N ARG A 334 -5.13 22.43 4.77
CA ARG A 334 -5.30 22.92 3.40
C ARG A 334 -4.67 24.30 3.24
N LYS A 335 -3.91 24.48 2.15
CA LYS A 335 -3.28 25.76 1.75
C LYS A 335 -4.27 26.76 1.20
#